data_fe8c386853eb605d42ac4001d47dd567
#
_entry.id   fe8c386853eb605d42ac4001d47dd567
#
_cell.length_a   1.000
_cell.length_b   1.000
_cell.length_c   1.000
_cell.angle_alpha   90.00
_cell.angle_beta   90.00
_cell.angle_gamma   90.00
#
_symmetry.space_group_name_H-M   'P 1'
#
loop_
_entity.id
_entity.type
_entity.pdbx_description
1 polymer ?
#
loop_
_entity_poly.entity_id
_entity_poly.type
_entity_poly.pdbx_seq_one_letter_code
_entity_poly.pdbx_strand_id
1 'polypeptide(L)'
;MTPTTLEKNQLDFLSETVKAPAFSFFFRLHSGSEKQLHDTGHIRSRCHEVFKASAVDAEVKERLMRECDALIEALDWQSGAKSLGLYVADGAAFARMFHVHLPEVYYMGDNFSVYETLYAFEACAPYLLLLFTPGGLEIYRGQGSYLETLPKTKEVVHLLSVYAHRATRHADKDGKGRKGDEIDHKWKDDLFRAWQDVAAAEGLPMYAAGLEQIGAGAEEVKARGLNLFYGSESTWTRTSPEELKPLVKDLRNEYRKYLAAQYVTRIEAAFGAHKMVSSLDEIVDCARAGKAEVLLLEDPQWTTEVEAKFTRLHTAIAETLSRGGRV
;
A
#
# COMPACT_ATOMS: atom_id res chain seq x y z
N MET A 1 15.01 7.44 7.46
CA MET A 1 14.25 6.33 8.06
C MET A 1 13.56 5.58 6.95
N THR A 2 13.86 4.31 6.77
CA THR A 2 13.21 3.45 5.76
C THR A 2 11.74 3.32 6.12
N PRO A 3 10.80 3.56 5.18
CA PRO A 3 9.39 3.27 5.43
C PRO A 3 9.29 1.79 5.79
N THR A 4 8.80 1.51 6.98
CA THR A 4 8.69 0.14 7.48
C THR A 4 7.77 -0.63 6.54
N THR A 5 8.31 -1.59 5.84
CA THR A 5 7.51 -2.57 5.09
C THR A 5 6.56 -3.20 6.10
N LEU A 6 5.25 -3.09 5.86
CA LEU A 6 4.26 -3.67 6.72
C LEU A 6 4.32 -5.18 6.59
N GLU A 7 4.99 -5.80 7.53
CA GLU A 7 4.98 -7.24 7.67
C GLU A 7 3.59 -7.71 8.12
N LYS A 8 3.20 -8.90 7.70
CA LYS A 8 1.95 -9.57 8.07
C LYS A 8 1.70 -9.52 9.59
N ASN A 9 2.76 -9.55 10.39
CA ASN A 9 2.78 -9.47 11.86
C ASN A 9 2.14 -8.19 12.44
N GLN A 10 2.01 -7.13 11.64
CA GLN A 10 1.45 -5.86 12.12
C GLN A 10 -0.07 -5.78 11.98
N LEU A 11 -0.67 -6.70 11.21
CA LEU A 11 -2.11 -6.92 11.19
C LEU A 11 -2.54 -7.89 12.30
N ASP A 12 -1.63 -8.75 12.76
CA ASP A 12 -1.90 -9.71 13.83
C ASP A 12 -2.33 -9.00 15.11
N PHE A 13 -1.72 -7.84 15.42
CA PHE A 13 -2.12 -7.01 16.55
C PHE A 13 -3.58 -6.50 16.46
N LEU A 14 -4.04 -6.15 15.26
CA LEU A 14 -5.42 -5.69 15.05
C LEU A 14 -6.45 -6.82 15.14
N SER A 15 -6.00 -8.06 14.95
CA SER A 15 -6.84 -9.27 15.07
C SER A 15 -6.82 -9.89 16.47
N GLU A 16 -5.92 -9.44 17.36
CA GLU A 16 -5.88 -9.89 18.75
C GLU A 16 -7.11 -9.42 19.52
N THR A 17 -7.63 -10.29 20.38
CA THR A 17 -8.71 -9.94 21.28
C THR A 17 -8.20 -8.96 22.32
N VAL A 18 -8.72 -7.74 22.31
CA VAL A 18 -8.41 -6.72 23.30
C VAL A 18 -9.53 -6.61 24.33
N LYS A 19 -9.23 -6.02 25.48
CA LYS A 19 -10.24 -5.78 26.50
C LYS A 19 -11.15 -4.62 26.06
N ALA A 20 -12.43 -4.92 25.88
CA ALA A 20 -13.43 -3.93 25.48
C ALA A 20 -13.63 -2.84 26.58
N PRO A 21 -13.95 -1.60 26.17
CA PRO A 21 -14.03 -1.15 24.80
C PRO A 21 -12.68 -0.81 24.18
N ALA A 22 -12.54 -1.11 22.88
CA ALA A 22 -11.42 -0.69 22.06
C ALA A 22 -11.77 0.58 21.29
N PHE A 23 -10.85 1.53 21.26
CA PHE A 23 -11.00 2.79 20.55
C PHE A 23 -10.01 2.85 19.39
N SER A 24 -10.50 3.23 18.22
CA SER A 24 -9.67 3.49 17.03
C SER A 24 -9.96 4.89 16.54
N PHE A 25 -8.94 5.71 16.42
CA PHE A 25 -9.04 7.08 15.94
C PHE A 25 -8.20 7.24 14.68
N PHE A 26 -8.73 7.95 13.70
CA PHE A 26 -8.01 8.30 12.50
C PHE A 26 -8.05 9.81 12.32
N PHE A 27 -6.88 10.41 12.11
CA PHE A 27 -6.71 11.85 11.99
C PHE A 27 -5.96 12.18 10.71
N ARG A 28 -6.34 13.29 10.09
CA ARG A 28 -5.56 13.90 9.02
C ARG A 28 -4.44 14.72 9.64
N LEU A 29 -3.24 14.59 9.10
CA LEU A 29 -2.07 15.36 9.51
C LEU A 29 -1.76 16.45 8.49
N HIS A 30 -1.29 17.60 8.99
CA HIS A 30 -0.85 18.72 8.20
C HIS A 30 0.68 18.75 8.14
N SER A 31 1.25 19.28 7.06
CA SER A 31 2.70 19.45 6.93
C SER A 31 3.18 20.76 7.49
N GLY A 32 4.36 20.77 8.12
CA GLY A 32 5.02 21.95 8.67
C GLY A 32 4.98 22.03 10.20
N SER A 33 6.02 22.58 10.81
CA SER A 33 6.24 22.59 12.26
C SER A 33 5.15 23.29 13.08
N GLU A 34 4.63 24.42 12.59
CA GLU A 34 3.53 25.13 13.27
C GLU A 34 2.23 24.31 13.26
N LYS A 35 1.98 23.62 12.16
CA LYS A 35 0.80 22.76 12.00
C LYS A 35 0.90 21.52 12.86
N GLN A 36 2.10 21.00 13.09
CA GLN A 36 2.35 19.88 13.99
C GLN A 36 1.87 20.16 15.42
N LEU A 37 2.16 21.34 15.96
CA LEU A 37 1.70 21.71 17.31
C LEU A 37 0.18 21.79 17.37
N HIS A 38 -0.45 22.33 16.33
CA HIS A 38 -1.90 22.37 16.20
C HIS A 38 -2.48 20.95 16.13
N ASP A 39 -1.94 20.08 15.31
CA ASP A 39 -2.39 18.69 15.17
C ASP A 39 -2.28 17.94 16.49
N THR A 40 -1.17 18.07 17.20
CA THR A 40 -0.97 17.43 18.52
C THR A 40 -2.05 17.85 19.52
N GLY A 41 -2.34 19.16 19.61
CA GLY A 41 -3.39 19.67 20.50
C GLY A 41 -4.78 19.20 20.11
N HIS A 42 -5.10 19.24 18.82
CA HIS A 42 -6.39 18.77 18.29
C HIS A 42 -6.62 17.29 18.54
N ILE A 43 -5.64 16.44 18.20
CA ILE A 43 -5.71 14.99 18.37
C ILE A 43 -5.92 14.63 19.84
N ARG A 44 -5.12 15.19 20.75
CA ARG A 44 -5.24 14.97 22.19
C ARG A 44 -6.63 15.37 22.72
N SER A 45 -7.09 16.58 22.37
CA SER A 45 -8.40 17.08 22.79
C SER A 45 -9.52 16.13 22.33
N ARG A 46 -9.47 15.72 21.06
CA ARG A 46 -10.50 14.87 20.46
C ARG A 46 -10.56 13.49 21.10
N CYS A 47 -9.41 12.84 21.31
CA CYS A 47 -9.36 11.56 22.01
C CYS A 47 -9.92 11.67 23.45
N HIS A 48 -9.50 12.69 24.20
CA HIS A 48 -9.99 12.92 25.56
C HIS A 48 -11.50 13.18 25.63
N GLU A 49 -12.05 13.94 24.68
CA GLU A 49 -13.51 14.15 24.57
C GLU A 49 -14.26 12.82 24.40
N VAL A 50 -13.79 11.96 23.48
CA VAL A 50 -14.41 10.65 23.24
C VAL A 50 -14.31 9.74 24.47
N PHE A 51 -13.13 9.67 25.10
CA PHE A 51 -12.99 8.87 26.32
C PHE A 51 -13.91 9.36 27.45
N LYS A 52 -14.01 10.68 27.65
CA LYS A 52 -14.90 11.27 28.67
C LYS A 52 -16.37 10.98 28.39
N ALA A 53 -16.78 11.03 27.12
CA ALA A 53 -18.17 10.76 26.74
C ALA A 53 -18.53 9.27 26.75
N SER A 54 -17.56 8.36 26.73
CA SER A 54 -17.80 6.91 26.77
C SER A 54 -18.39 6.45 28.10
N ALA A 55 -19.04 5.28 28.11
CA ALA A 55 -19.63 4.67 29.31
C ALA A 55 -18.62 3.85 30.15
N VAL A 56 -17.32 4.09 29.96
CA VAL A 56 -16.23 3.38 30.63
C VAL A 56 -16.02 3.95 32.05
N ASP A 57 -15.52 3.14 32.98
CA ASP A 57 -15.21 3.56 34.34
C ASP A 57 -14.17 4.68 34.40
N ALA A 58 -14.27 5.58 35.37
CA ALA A 58 -13.40 6.76 35.48
C ALA A 58 -11.91 6.40 35.55
N GLU A 59 -11.55 5.36 36.27
CA GLU A 59 -10.16 4.89 36.40
C GLU A 59 -9.61 4.38 35.05
N VAL A 60 -10.44 3.65 34.28
CA VAL A 60 -10.07 3.18 32.94
C VAL A 60 -9.93 4.38 31.99
N LYS A 61 -10.83 5.36 32.05
CA LYS A 61 -10.71 6.60 31.26
C LYS A 61 -9.37 7.32 31.48
N GLU A 62 -8.96 7.44 32.71
CA GLU A 62 -7.68 8.08 33.04
C GLU A 62 -6.48 7.29 32.50
N ARG A 63 -6.55 5.94 32.54
CA ARG A 63 -5.51 5.11 31.90
C ARG A 63 -5.47 5.30 30.38
N LEU A 64 -6.62 5.22 29.71
CA LEU A 64 -6.72 5.41 28.27
C LEU A 64 -6.19 6.79 27.82
N MET A 65 -6.52 7.86 28.58
CA MET A 65 -5.99 9.19 28.29
C MET A 65 -4.47 9.26 28.42
N ARG A 66 -3.89 8.67 29.49
CA ARG A 66 -2.44 8.64 29.68
C ARG A 66 -1.72 7.84 28.60
N GLU A 67 -2.26 6.67 28.23
CA GLU A 67 -1.70 5.83 27.18
C GLU A 67 -1.76 6.55 25.81
N CYS A 68 -2.87 7.21 25.52
CA CYS A 68 -3.03 8.00 24.31
C CYS A 68 -2.03 9.18 24.26
N ASP A 69 -1.87 9.91 25.36
CA ASP A 69 -0.92 11.02 25.45
C ASP A 69 0.52 10.55 25.25
N ALA A 70 0.89 9.43 25.87
CA ALA A 70 2.22 8.83 25.70
C ALA A 70 2.48 8.41 24.25
N LEU A 71 1.48 7.85 23.56
CA LEU A 71 1.59 7.54 22.14
C LEU A 71 1.82 8.79 21.29
N ILE A 72 1.03 9.85 21.53
CA ILE A 72 1.14 11.11 20.77
C ILE A 72 2.52 11.77 20.97
N GLU A 73 3.07 11.70 22.18
CA GLU A 73 4.41 12.24 22.49
C GLU A 73 5.54 11.42 21.85
N ALA A 74 5.35 10.13 21.64
CA ALA A 74 6.34 9.24 21.04
C ALA A 74 6.37 9.28 19.50
N LEU A 75 5.45 10.01 18.83
CA LEU A 75 5.32 10.04 17.38
C LEU A 75 6.50 10.76 16.71
N ASP A 76 6.96 10.20 15.58
CA ASP A 76 7.88 10.90 14.68
C ASP A 76 7.11 11.85 13.75
N TRP A 77 6.88 13.06 14.21
CA TRP A 77 6.16 14.10 13.47
C TRP A 77 6.87 14.57 12.20
N GLN A 78 8.13 14.21 12.01
CA GLN A 78 8.91 14.57 10.82
C GLN A 78 8.85 13.48 9.73
N SER A 79 8.13 12.40 9.96
CA SER A 79 8.00 11.26 9.03
C SER A 79 7.39 11.62 7.67
N GLY A 80 6.77 12.81 7.52
CA GLY A 80 6.03 13.20 6.31
C GLY A 80 4.71 12.44 6.13
N ALA A 81 4.19 11.82 7.18
CA ALA A 81 2.91 11.13 7.17
C ALA A 81 1.76 12.12 6.91
N LYS A 82 0.69 11.60 6.31
CA LYS A 82 -0.52 12.37 5.96
C LYS A 82 -1.70 12.07 6.86
N SER A 83 -1.63 10.96 7.60
CA SER A 83 -2.65 10.56 8.55
C SER A 83 -2.04 9.76 9.69
N LEU A 84 -2.74 9.74 10.81
CA LEU A 84 -2.42 9.02 12.03
C LEU A 84 -3.58 8.11 12.38
N GLY A 85 -3.30 6.84 12.70
CA GLY A 85 -4.19 5.93 13.39
C GLY A 85 -3.73 5.76 14.83
N LEU A 86 -4.61 5.93 15.79
CA LEU A 86 -4.41 5.63 17.22
C LEU A 86 -5.38 4.54 17.62
N TYR A 87 -4.86 3.55 18.32
CA TYR A 87 -5.61 2.38 18.77
C TYR A 87 -5.35 2.21 20.26
N VAL A 88 -6.40 2.36 21.06
CA VAL A 88 -6.27 2.39 22.51
C VAL A 88 -7.36 1.54 23.15
N ALA A 89 -6.97 0.59 23.99
CA ALA A 89 -7.82 -0.24 24.82
C ALA A 89 -7.17 -0.45 26.19
N ASP A 90 -7.89 -0.93 27.17
CA ASP A 90 -7.33 -1.18 28.50
C ASP A 90 -6.21 -2.24 28.44
N GLY A 91 -4.95 -1.81 28.52
CA GLY A 91 -3.76 -2.65 28.45
C GLY A 91 -3.20 -2.88 27.04
N ALA A 92 -3.74 -2.20 26.03
CA ALA A 92 -3.20 -2.26 24.66
C ALA A 92 -3.31 -0.90 23.97
N ALA A 93 -2.16 -0.32 23.62
CA ALA A 93 -2.12 0.97 22.95
C ALA A 93 -1.01 1.03 21.91
N PHE A 94 -1.32 1.50 20.69
CA PHE A 94 -0.33 1.74 19.67
C PHE A 94 -0.77 2.83 18.69
N ALA A 95 0.20 3.38 17.96
CA ALA A 95 -0.01 4.41 16.97
C ALA A 95 0.62 4.02 15.64
N ARG A 96 0.00 4.45 14.55
CA ARG A 96 0.53 4.26 13.21
C ARG A 96 0.37 5.49 12.36
N MET A 97 1.45 5.86 11.70
CA MET A 97 1.46 6.94 10.72
C MET A 97 1.33 6.37 9.30
N PHE A 98 0.48 7.01 8.47
CA PHE A 98 0.20 6.60 7.11
C PHE A 98 0.57 7.69 6.11
N HIS A 99 1.20 7.33 4.99
CA HIS A 99 1.52 8.24 3.88
C HIS A 99 0.37 8.44 2.88
N VAL A 100 -0.85 8.17 3.31
CA VAL A 100 -2.09 8.37 2.56
C VAL A 100 -3.06 9.19 3.41
N HIS A 101 -3.95 9.94 2.77
CA HIS A 101 -5.01 10.63 3.48
C HIS A 101 -6.11 9.64 3.86
N LEU A 102 -6.37 9.57 5.16
CA LEU A 102 -7.54 8.91 5.74
C LEU A 102 -8.56 9.95 6.17
N PRO A 103 -9.84 9.60 6.26
CA PRO A 103 -10.85 10.47 6.87
C PRO A 103 -10.55 10.66 8.36
N GLU A 104 -11.09 11.75 8.92
CA GLU A 104 -11.07 11.96 10.36
C GLU A 104 -12.30 11.28 10.96
N VAL A 105 -12.09 10.12 11.59
CA VAL A 105 -13.15 9.30 12.17
C VAL A 105 -12.65 8.60 13.43
N TYR A 106 -13.60 8.17 14.28
CA TYR A 106 -13.27 7.30 15.40
C TYR A 106 -14.32 6.20 15.56
N TYR A 107 -13.90 5.11 16.15
CA TYR A 107 -14.73 3.94 16.44
C TYR A 107 -14.52 3.51 17.88
N MET A 108 -15.58 3.02 18.49
CA MET A 108 -15.58 2.36 19.78
C MET A 108 -16.31 1.03 19.64
N GLY A 109 -15.70 -0.07 20.03
CA GLY A 109 -16.26 -1.41 19.90
C GLY A 109 -15.54 -2.45 20.73
N ASP A 110 -15.83 -3.72 20.48
CA ASP A 110 -15.17 -4.83 21.16
C ASP A 110 -13.75 -5.10 20.65
N ASN A 111 -13.44 -4.64 19.42
CA ASN A 111 -12.15 -4.76 18.79
C ASN A 111 -11.75 -3.45 18.10
N PHE A 112 -10.48 -3.32 17.75
CA PHE A 112 -10.01 -2.19 16.93
C PHE A 112 -10.61 -2.19 15.53
N SER A 113 -10.87 -0.99 14.98
CA SER A 113 -11.23 -0.85 13.57
C SER A 113 -10.03 -1.18 12.69
N VAL A 114 -10.19 -2.15 11.81
CA VAL A 114 -9.15 -2.58 10.87
C VAL A 114 -9.36 -2.04 9.46
N TYR A 115 -10.53 -1.50 9.17
CA TYR A 115 -10.93 -1.14 7.82
C TYR A 115 -10.07 -0.01 7.22
N GLU A 116 -9.94 1.12 7.90
CA GLU A 116 -9.11 2.25 7.48
C GLU A 116 -7.65 1.85 7.37
N THR A 117 -7.22 0.97 8.28
CA THR A 117 -5.86 0.44 8.27
C THR A 117 -5.61 -0.41 7.04
N LEU A 118 -6.51 -1.32 6.68
CA LEU A 118 -6.41 -2.12 5.46
C LEU A 118 -6.42 -1.25 4.21
N TYR A 119 -7.32 -0.26 4.15
CA TYR A 119 -7.33 0.72 3.07
C TYR A 119 -5.99 1.45 2.96
N ALA A 120 -5.45 1.93 4.08
CA ALA A 120 -4.16 2.61 4.11
C ALA A 120 -3.02 1.70 3.67
N PHE A 121 -3.05 0.42 4.05
CA PHE A 121 -2.05 -0.57 3.67
C PHE A 121 -2.07 -0.84 2.17
N GLU A 122 -3.25 -1.06 1.61
CA GLU A 122 -3.39 -1.22 0.17
C GLU A 122 -2.96 0.04 -0.58
N ALA A 123 -3.41 1.21 -0.12
CA ALA A 123 -3.05 2.49 -0.71
C ALA A 123 -1.57 2.83 -0.58
N CYS A 124 -0.88 2.32 0.45
CA CYS A 124 0.56 2.47 0.70
C CYS A 124 1.35 1.19 0.40
N ALA A 125 0.76 0.19 -0.26
CA ALA A 125 1.49 -1.02 -0.62
C ALA A 125 2.80 -0.66 -1.35
N PRO A 126 3.94 -1.23 -0.97
CA PRO A 126 5.21 -0.92 -1.59
C PRO A 126 5.24 -1.44 -3.02
N TYR A 127 6.01 -0.76 -3.85
CA TYR A 127 6.19 -1.11 -5.27
C TYR A 127 7.60 -0.71 -5.74
N LEU A 128 8.01 -1.21 -6.90
CA LEU A 128 9.18 -0.76 -7.61
C LEU A 128 8.76 0.08 -8.83
N LEU A 129 9.52 1.15 -9.08
CA LEU A 129 9.39 1.94 -10.30
C LEU A 129 10.73 1.91 -11.05
N LEU A 130 10.70 1.41 -12.28
CA LEU A 130 11.79 1.52 -13.22
C LEU A 130 11.51 2.68 -14.16
N LEU A 131 12.43 3.63 -14.19
CA LEU A 131 12.35 4.79 -15.06
C LEU A 131 13.46 4.74 -16.09
N PHE A 132 13.10 4.44 -17.35
CA PHE A 132 14.01 4.49 -18.48
C PHE A 132 14.07 5.91 -19.01
N THR A 133 15.25 6.53 -18.96
CA THR A 133 15.50 7.88 -19.44
C THR A 133 16.61 7.89 -20.51
N PRO A 134 16.74 8.95 -21.30
CA PRO A 134 17.90 9.11 -22.19
C PRO A 134 19.24 9.09 -21.44
N GLY A 135 19.24 9.45 -20.16
CA GLY A 135 20.43 9.48 -19.30
C GLY A 135 20.76 8.16 -18.60
N GLY A 136 19.85 7.18 -18.64
CA GLY A 136 20.07 5.90 -17.96
C GLY A 136 18.80 5.26 -17.44
N LEU A 137 18.98 4.23 -16.61
CA LEU A 137 17.94 3.55 -15.87
C LEU A 137 18.01 3.97 -14.39
N GLU A 138 16.90 4.46 -13.89
CA GLU A 138 16.73 4.76 -12.48
C GLU A 138 15.74 3.78 -11.85
N ILE A 139 16.00 3.33 -10.63
CA ILE A 139 15.17 2.35 -9.94
C ILE A 139 14.80 2.91 -8.58
N TYR A 140 13.51 2.98 -8.33
CA TYR A 140 12.94 3.49 -7.08
C TYR A 140 12.12 2.42 -6.37
N ARG A 141 12.19 2.44 -5.04
CA ARG A 141 11.17 1.83 -4.18
C ARG A 141 10.16 2.91 -3.82
N GLY A 142 8.88 2.62 -4.04
CA GLY A 142 7.80 3.53 -3.71
C GLY A 142 6.88 2.97 -2.64
N GLN A 143 6.29 3.88 -1.86
CA GLN A 143 5.21 3.57 -0.94
C GLN A 143 4.22 4.74 -0.93
N GLY A 144 2.98 4.51 -1.37
CA GLY A 144 2.08 5.62 -1.62
C GLY A 144 2.65 6.59 -2.67
N SER A 145 2.81 7.86 -2.32
CA SER A 145 3.45 8.88 -3.16
C SER A 145 4.93 9.13 -2.81
N TYR A 146 5.46 8.38 -1.84
CA TYR A 146 6.87 8.49 -1.45
C TYR A 146 7.72 7.61 -2.37
N LEU A 147 8.84 8.15 -2.84
CA LEU A 147 9.82 7.46 -3.67
C LEU A 147 11.20 7.61 -3.06
N GLU A 148 11.94 6.52 -2.98
CA GLU A 148 13.35 6.50 -2.62
C GLU A 148 14.12 5.70 -3.66
N THR A 149 15.36 6.08 -3.92
CA THR A 149 16.23 5.30 -4.81
C THR A 149 16.48 3.93 -4.20
N LEU A 150 16.27 2.88 -4.97
CA LEU A 150 16.51 1.52 -4.51
C LEU A 150 17.99 1.31 -4.20
N PRO A 151 18.35 0.72 -3.04
CA PRO A 151 19.72 0.38 -2.71
C PRO A 151 20.37 -0.51 -3.77
N LYS A 152 21.68 -0.33 -4.02
CA LYS A 152 22.43 -1.11 -4.99
C LYS A 152 22.71 -2.54 -4.49
N THR A 153 21.70 -3.38 -4.53
CA THR A 153 21.84 -4.83 -4.32
C THR A 153 22.58 -5.46 -5.51
N LYS A 154 22.95 -6.74 -5.40
CA LYS A 154 23.61 -7.49 -6.47
C LYS A 154 22.73 -7.52 -7.75
N GLU A 155 21.47 -7.75 -7.59
CA GLU A 155 20.47 -7.83 -8.67
C GLU A 155 20.28 -6.46 -9.33
N VAL A 156 20.18 -5.38 -8.54
CA VAL A 156 20.09 -4.01 -9.03
C VAL A 156 21.34 -3.62 -9.82
N VAL A 157 22.54 -3.93 -9.30
CA VAL A 157 23.80 -3.66 -10.00
C VAL A 157 23.86 -4.44 -11.31
N HIS A 158 23.42 -5.70 -11.33
CA HIS A 158 23.34 -6.51 -12.54
C HIS A 158 22.41 -5.88 -13.58
N LEU A 159 21.19 -5.51 -13.19
CA LEU A 159 20.21 -4.86 -14.08
C LEU A 159 20.78 -3.56 -14.68
N LEU A 160 21.37 -2.71 -13.85
CA LEU A 160 22.00 -1.47 -14.31
C LEU A 160 23.15 -1.74 -15.30
N SER A 161 23.95 -2.77 -15.06
CA SER A 161 25.05 -3.15 -15.95
C SER A 161 24.57 -3.66 -17.30
N VAL A 162 23.53 -4.50 -17.31
CA VAL A 162 22.89 -4.99 -18.55
C VAL A 162 22.33 -3.83 -19.36
N TYR A 163 21.66 -2.88 -18.69
CA TYR A 163 21.15 -1.68 -19.35
C TYR A 163 22.27 -0.83 -19.96
N ALA A 164 23.33 -0.57 -19.22
CA ALA A 164 24.47 0.23 -19.67
C ALA A 164 25.21 -0.39 -20.87
N HIS A 165 25.24 -1.72 -20.98
CA HIS A 165 25.89 -2.40 -22.13
C HIS A 165 25.26 -2.09 -23.48
N ARG A 166 23.99 -1.66 -23.52
CA ARG A 166 23.37 -1.19 -24.76
C ARG A 166 24.04 0.10 -25.27
N ALA A 167 24.26 1.07 -24.38
CA ALA A 167 24.81 2.36 -24.75
C ALA A 167 26.21 2.25 -25.40
N THR A 168 27.05 1.33 -24.90
CA THR A 168 28.41 1.10 -25.46
C THR A 168 28.38 0.39 -26.81
N ARG A 169 27.39 -0.49 -27.04
CA ARG A 169 27.29 -1.25 -28.30
C ARG A 169 26.72 -0.45 -29.46
N HIS A 170 25.87 0.53 -29.22
CA HIS A 170 25.35 1.44 -30.25
C HIS A 170 26.37 2.50 -30.69
N ALA A 171 27.33 2.86 -29.80
CA ALA A 171 28.40 3.80 -30.14
C ALA A 171 29.42 3.23 -31.15
N ASP A 172 29.54 1.91 -31.25
CA ASP A 172 30.55 1.24 -32.06
C ASP A 172 30.08 0.79 -33.48
N LYS A 173 28.85 1.11 -33.91
CA LYS A 173 28.30 0.56 -35.15
C LYS A 173 27.67 1.58 -36.10
N ASP A 174 28.51 2.11 -36.98
CA ASP A 174 28.13 2.42 -38.35
C ASP A 174 28.07 1.08 -39.13
N GLY A 175 26.90 0.48 -39.29
CA GLY A 175 26.78 -0.52 -40.33
C GLY A 175 25.98 -1.80 -40.11
N LYS A 176 24.91 -1.89 -40.89
CA LYS A 176 24.23 -3.05 -41.46
C LYS A 176 23.26 -3.88 -40.62
N GLY A 177 22.04 -3.61 -40.89
CA GLY A 177 20.67 -3.95 -40.47
C GLY A 177 20.34 -5.33 -39.88
N ARG A 178 20.83 -6.46 -40.31
CA ARG A 178 20.36 -7.77 -39.81
C ARG A 178 21.02 -8.27 -38.53
N LYS A 179 22.29 -7.97 -38.33
CA LYS A 179 22.98 -8.33 -37.08
C LYS A 179 22.61 -7.40 -35.91
N GLY A 180 22.12 -6.21 -36.22
CA GLY A 180 21.62 -5.27 -35.22
C GLY A 180 20.37 -5.77 -34.49
N ASP A 181 19.42 -6.29 -35.24
CA ASP A 181 18.14 -6.76 -34.72
C ASP A 181 18.30 -7.99 -33.80
N GLU A 182 19.14 -8.96 -34.17
CA GLU A 182 19.41 -10.13 -33.32
C GLU A 182 20.11 -9.75 -31.99
N ILE A 183 21.01 -8.77 -32.03
CA ILE A 183 21.72 -8.28 -30.87
C ILE A 183 20.75 -7.49 -29.93
N ASP A 184 19.86 -6.73 -30.53
CA ASP A 184 18.86 -5.94 -29.78
C ASP A 184 17.85 -6.87 -29.11
N HIS A 185 17.42 -7.95 -29.77
CA HIS A 185 16.56 -8.97 -29.15
C HIS A 185 17.24 -9.66 -27.98
N LYS A 186 18.49 -10.13 -28.14
CA LYS A 186 19.23 -10.78 -27.07
C LYS A 186 19.45 -9.84 -25.87
N TRP A 187 19.79 -8.59 -26.14
CA TRP A 187 19.95 -7.60 -25.06
C TRP A 187 18.64 -7.36 -24.31
N LYS A 188 17.51 -7.24 -25.00
CA LYS A 188 16.19 -7.13 -24.38
C LYS A 188 15.87 -8.35 -23.51
N ASP A 189 16.17 -9.56 -23.99
CA ASP A 189 15.96 -10.79 -23.21
C ASP A 189 16.78 -10.79 -21.92
N ASP A 190 18.04 -10.36 -21.99
CA ASP A 190 18.91 -10.25 -20.80
C ASP A 190 18.42 -9.14 -19.86
N LEU A 191 17.95 -8.00 -20.38
CA LEU A 191 17.39 -6.90 -19.61
C LEU A 191 16.12 -7.35 -18.86
N PHE A 192 15.20 -8.00 -19.55
CA PHE A 192 13.96 -8.48 -18.94
C PHE A 192 14.20 -9.56 -17.89
N ARG A 193 15.18 -10.43 -18.11
CA ARG A 193 15.57 -11.43 -17.11
C ARG A 193 16.16 -10.78 -15.86
N ALA A 194 17.12 -9.87 -16.02
CA ALA A 194 17.70 -9.13 -14.90
C ALA A 194 16.63 -8.33 -14.13
N TRP A 195 15.63 -7.84 -14.81
CA TRP A 195 14.50 -7.16 -14.23
C TRP A 195 13.61 -8.11 -13.39
N GLN A 196 13.31 -9.31 -13.91
CA GLN A 196 12.59 -10.35 -13.16
C GLN A 196 13.37 -10.75 -11.89
N ASP A 197 14.69 -10.81 -11.95
CA ASP A 197 15.53 -11.13 -10.80
C ASP A 197 15.40 -10.07 -9.70
N VAL A 198 15.37 -8.78 -10.05
CA VAL A 198 15.12 -7.69 -9.09
C VAL A 198 13.70 -7.79 -8.50
N ALA A 199 12.69 -8.03 -9.34
CA ALA A 199 11.31 -8.18 -8.89
C ALA A 199 11.15 -9.36 -7.92
N ALA A 200 11.78 -10.48 -8.22
CA ALA A 200 11.76 -11.67 -7.38
C ALA A 200 12.50 -11.47 -6.05
N ALA A 201 13.66 -10.81 -6.09
CA ALA A 201 14.45 -10.50 -4.89
C ALA A 201 13.73 -9.56 -3.93
N GLU A 202 13.03 -8.56 -4.47
CA GLU A 202 12.28 -7.58 -3.67
C GLU A 202 10.86 -8.04 -3.30
N GLY A 203 10.29 -9.00 -4.05
CA GLY A 203 8.93 -9.50 -3.84
C GLY A 203 7.83 -8.45 -4.04
N LEU A 204 8.13 -7.38 -4.79
CA LEU A 204 7.26 -6.22 -4.95
C LEU A 204 6.67 -6.12 -6.37
N PRO A 205 5.43 -5.61 -6.52
CA PRO A 205 4.90 -5.27 -7.82
C PRO A 205 5.77 -4.19 -8.47
N MET A 206 5.96 -4.31 -9.78
CA MET A 206 6.85 -3.44 -10.53
C MET A 206 6.09 -2.63 -11.55
N TYR A 207 6.45 -1.36 -11.65
CA TYR A 207 5.99 -0.43 -12.67
C TYR A 207 7.16 0.01 -13.52
N ALA A 208 6.90 0.35 -14.79
CA ALA A 208 7.92 0.93 -15.64
C ALA A 208 7.37 2.12 -16.42
N ALA A 209 8.24 3.08 -16.67
CA ALA A 209 7.98 4.22 -17.53
C ALA A 209 9.17 4.46 -18.47
N GLY A 210 8.91 5.07 -19.64
CA GLY A 210 9.94 5.32 -20.64
C GLY A 210 10.34 4.08 -21.44
N LEU A 211 9.45 3.11 -21.67
CA LEU A 211 9.73 1.88 -22.41
C LEU A 211 10.19 2.13 -23.85
N GLU A 212 9.81 3.24 -24.45
CA GLU A 212 10.27 3.69 -25.77
C GLU A 212 11.80 3.85 -25.83
N GLN A 213 12.44 4.17 -24.71
CA GLN A 213 13.91 4.27 -24.61
C GLN A 213 14.61 2.93 -24.82
N ILE A 214 13.90 1.84 -24.59
CA ILE A 214 14.40 0.48 -24.81
C ILE A 214 13.78 -0.16 -26.06
N GLY A 215 12.97 0.60 -26.81
CA GLY A 215 12.25 0.10 -27.99
C GLY A 215 11.33 -1.07 -27.69
N ALA A 216 10.74 -1.12 -26.46
CA ALA A 216 9.80 -2.14 -26.06
C ALA A 216 8.38 -1.58 -26.04
N GLY A 217 7.42 -2.39 -26.50
CA GLY A 217 6.00 -2.10 -26.36
C GLY A 217 5.41 -2.76 -25.11
N ALA A 218 4.28 -2.23 -24.63
CA ALA A 218 3.55 -2.79 -23.49
C ALA A 218 3.18 -4.26 -23.70
N GLU A 219 2.80 -4.64 -24.91
CA GLU A 219 2.43 -6.02 -25.26
C GLU A 219 3.61 -6.98 -25.20
N GLU A 220 4.80 -6.54 -25.60
CA GLU A 220 6.03 -7.35 -25.49
C GLU A 220 6.36 -7.65 -24.04
N VAL A 221 6.17 -6.67 -23.17
CA VAL A 221 6.43 -6.77 -21.73
C VAL A 221 5.40 -7.69 -21.06
N LYS A 222 4.13 -7.55 -21.39
CA LYS A 222 3.04 -8.43 -20.90
C LYS A 222 3.24 -9.88 -21.36
N ALA A 223 3.61 -10.09 -22.62
CA ALA A 223 3.86 -11.43 -23.15
C ALA A 223 4.98 -12.18 -22.40
N ARG A 224 5.88 -11.47 -21.72
CA ARG A 224 6.94 -12.04 -20.88
C ARG A 224 6.52 -12.28 -19.43
N GLY A 225 5.23 -12.10 -19.11
CA GLY A 225 4.70 -12.33 -17.77
C GLY A 225 5.15 -11.28 -16.72
N LEU A 226 5.70 -10.17 -17.18
CA LEU A 226 6.02 -9.05 -16.30
C LEU A 226 4.74 -8.28 -16.03
N ASN A 227 4.39 -8.14 -14.75
CA ASN A 227 3.27 -7.32 -14.30
C ASN A 227 3.63 -5.84 -14.44
N LEU A 228 3.71 -5.37 -15.68
CA LEU A 228 4.06 -4.00 -15.98
C LEU A 228 2.83 -3.19 -16.27
N PHE A 229 2.76 -2.07 -15.61
CA PHE A 229 1.78 -1.05 -15.90
C PHE A 229 2.47 0.08 -16.64
N TYR A 230 2.09 0.23 -17.88
CA TYR A 230 2.60 1.23 -18.80
C TYR A 230 2.00 2.59 -18.44
N GLY A 231 2.84 3.55 -18.08
CA GLY A 231 2.46 4.96 -17.96
C GLY A 231 2.84 5.71 -19.22
N SER A 232 2.06 6.72 -19.53
CA SER A 232 2.07 7.53 -20.75
C SER A 232 3.41 7.70 -21.47
N GLU A 233 3.33 7.78 -22.80
CA GLU A 233 4.42 8.00 -23.78
C GLU A 233 5.21 9.32 -23.62
N SER A 234 5.40 9.81 -22.41
CA SER A 234 6.19 11.03 -22.17
C SER A 234 7.67 10.69 -22.03
N THR A 235 8.49 11.36 -22.81
CA THR A 235 9.94 11.36 -22.66
C THR A 235 10.33 11.97 -21.32
N TRP A 236 10.74 11.13 -20.39
CA TRP A 236 11.19 11.56 -19.07
C TRP A 236 12.68 11.95 -19.15
N THR A 237 12.94 13.24 -19.07
CA THR A 237 14.27 13.76 -18.84
C THR A 237 14.38 14.03 -17.35
N ARG A 238 15.46 13.65 -16.69
CA ARG A 238 15.76 13.80 -15.26
C ARG A 238 14.61 14.43 -14.47
N THR A 239 13.87 13.63 -13.74
CA THR A 239 12.73 14.07 -12.94
C THR A 239 13.04 13.86 -11.47
N SER A 240 12.76 14.87 -10.66
CA SER A 240 12.81 14.74 -9.20
C SER A 240 11.72 13.76 -8.74
N PRO A 241 11.87 13.09 -7.58
CA PRO A 241 10.80 12.23 -7.01
C PRO A 241 9.45 12.95 -6.91
N GLU A 242 9.43 14.26 -6.71
CA GLU A 242 8.21 15.07 -6.66
C GLU A 242 7.48 15.12 -8.01
N GLU A 243 8.23 15.25 -9.11
CA GLU A 243 7.67 15.28 -10.46
C GLU A 243 7.15 13.90 -10.90
N LEU A 244 7.64 12.81 -10.30
CA LEU A 244 7.18 11.45 -10.56
C LEU A 244 5.85 11.10 -9.86
N LYS A 245 5.41 11.86 -8.86
CA LYS A 245 4.18 11.58 -8.10
C LYS A 245 2.92 11.44 -8.97
N PRO A 246 2.66 12.31 -9.97
CA PRO A 246 1.51 12.14 -10.86
C PRO A 246 1.59 10.84 -11.67
N LEU A 247 2.76 10.53 -12.24
CA LEU A 247 2.99 9.28 -12.97
C LEU A 247 2.69 8.06 -12.10
N VAL A 248 3.21 8.03 -10.89
CA VAL A 248 2.97 6.93 -9.94
C VAL A 248 1.49 6.79 -9.62
N LYS A 249 0.77 7.90 -9.45
CA LYS A 249 -0.67 7.88 -9.21
C LYS A 249 -1.41 7.20 -10.37
N ASP A 250 -1.09 7.56 -11.61
CA ASP A 250 -1.73 7.01 -12.80
C ASP A 250 -1.41 5.51 -12.97
N LEU A 251 -0.14 5.13 -12.81
CA LEU A 251 0.29 3.73 -12.85
C LEU A 251 -0.44 2.88 -11.79
N ARG A 252 -0.58 3.39 -10.57
CA ARG A 252 -1.31 2.69 -9.51
C ARG A 252 -2.80 2.58 -9.77
N ASN A 253 -3.42 3.59 -10.38
CA ASN A 253 -4.81 3.51 -10.79
C ASN A 253 -5.02 2.42 -11.84
N GLU A 254 -4.13 2.30 -12.82
CA GLU A 254 -4.17 1.23 -13.81
C GLU A 254 -3.96 -0.15 -13.17
N TYR A 255 -3.06 -0.27 -12.20
CA TYR A 255 -2.90 -1.50 -11.44
C TYR A 255 -4.17 -1.90 -10.67
N ARG A 256 -4.79 -0.96 -9.99
CA ARG A 256 -6.07 -1.21 -9.30
C ARG A 256 -7.15 -1.70 -10.25
N LYS A 257 -7.28 -1.09 -11.43
CA LYS A 257 -8.22 -1.55 -12.47
C LYS A 257 -7.92 -2.98 -12.89
N TYR A 258 -6.64 -3.31 -13.09
CA TYR A 258 -6.22 -4.66 -13.45
C TYR A 258 -6.55 -5.68 -12.35
N LEU A 259 -6.24 -5.38 -11.09
CA LEU A 259 -6.60 -6.23 -9.95
C LEU A 259 -8.11 -6.37 -9.82
N ALA A 260 -8.86 -5.28 -9.94
CA ALA A 260 -10.32 -5.30 -9.91
C ALA A 260 -10.89 -6.25 -10.99
N ALA A 261 -10.37 -6.20 -12.22
CA ALA A 261 -10.78 -7.11 -13.29
C ALA A 261 -10.50 -8.58 -12.95
N GLN A 262 -9.37 -8.89 -12.32
CA GLN A 262 -9.07 -10.25 -11.86
C GLN A 262 -10.04 -10.70 -10.76
N TYR A 263 -10.36 -9.83 -9.82
CA TYR A 263 -11.34 -10.14 -8.78
C TYR A 263 -12.75 -10.35 -9.36
N VAL A 264 -13.18 -9.54 -10.33
CA VAL A 264 -14.46 -9.74 -11.03
C VAL A 264 -14.52 -11.14 -11.64
N THR A 265 -13.50 -11.58 -12.35
CA THR A 265 -13.44 -12.94 -12.91
C THR A 265 -13.56 -14.03 -11.83
N ARG A 266 -12.89 -13.82 -10.68
CA ARG A 266 -12.99 -14.76 -9.55
C ARG A 266 -14.39 -14.77 -8.92
N ILE A 267 -15.02 -13.60 -8.79
CA ILE A 267 -16.41 -13.46 -8.31
C ILE A 267 -17.37 -14.23 -9.24
N GLU A 268 -17.25 -14.04 -10.54
CA GLU A 268 -18.10 -14.72 -11.54
C GLU A 268 -17.92 -16.24 -11.45
N ALA A 269 -16.69 -16.71 -11.32
CA ALA A 269 -16.42 -18.13 -11.14
C ALA A 269 -16.97 -18.69 -9.81
N ALA A 270 -16.85 -17.96 -8.71
CA ALA A 270 -17.38 -18.32 -7.40
C ALA A 270 -18.91 -18.31 -7.39
N PHE A 271 -19.54 -17.33 -8.05
CA PHE A 271 -20.98 -17.24 -8.21
C PHE A 271 -21.51 -18.44 -8.99
N GLY A 272 -20.92 -18.76 -10.14
CA GLY A 272 -21.27 -19.93 -10.95
C GLY A 272 -21.12 -21.26 -10.21
N ALA A 273 -20.19 -21.34 -9.25
CA ALA A 273 -19.96 -22.51 -8.40
C ALA A 273 -20.77 -22.53 -7.10
N HIS A 274 -21.68 -21.58 -6.87
CA HIS A 274 -22.44 -21.38 -5.62
C HIS A 274 -21.56 -21.27 -4.36
N LYS A 275 -20.37 -20.62 -4.49
CA LYS A 275 -19.40 -20.40 -3.43
C LYS A 275 -19.31 -18.94 -2.97
N MET A 276 -20.26 -18.12 -3.38
CA MET A 276 -20.33 -16.70 -3.00
C MET A 276 -21.48 -16.46 -2.04
N VAL A 277 -21.23 -15.67 -1.01
CA VAL A 277 -22.22 -15.11 -0.11
C VAL A 277 -22.15 -13.59 -0.15
N SER A 278 -23.28 -12.90 -0.04
CA SER A 278 -23.35 -11.45 -0.14
C SER A 278 -24.11 -10.79 1.03
N SER A 279 -24.87 -11.55 1.83
CA SER A 279 -25.47 -11.00 3.03
C SER A 279 -24.43 -10.89 4.15
N LEU A 280 -24.45 -9.78 4.88
CA LEU A 280 -23.46 -9.54 5.95
C LEU A 280 -23.47 -10.62 7.03
N ASP A 281 -24.64 -11.16 7.37
CA ASP A 281 -24.77 -12.23 8.36
C ASP A 281 -24.10 -13.51 7.88
N GLU A 282 -24.37 -13.95 6.64
CA GLU A 282 -23.71 -15.12 6.04
C GLU A 282 -22.19 -14.92 5.89
N ILE A 283 -21.75 -13.70 5.55
CA ILE A 283 -20.33 -13.37 5.47
C ILE A 283 -19.67 -13.56 6.83
N VAL A 284 -20.26 -13.02 7.90
CA VAL A 284 -19.74 -13.18 9.28
C VAL A 284 -19.70 -14.66 9.68
N ASP A 285 -20.75 -15.41 9.40
CA ASP A 285 -20.81 -16.85 9.72
C ASP A 285 -19.76 -17.66 8.94
N CYS A 286 -19.57 -17.37 7.64
CA CYS A 286 -18.53 -17.98 6.83
C CYS A 286 -17.12 -17.64 7.35
N ALA A 287 -16.88 -16.38 7.74
CA ALA A 287 -15.61 -15.95 8.30
C ALA A 287 -15.32 -16.68 9.62
N ARG A 288 -16.27 -16.70 10.55
CA ARG A 288 -16.16 -17.44 11.83
C ARG A 288 -15.96 -18.94 11.65
N ALA A 289 -16.57 -19.52 10.62
CA ALA A 289 -16.38 -20.93 10.29
C ALA A 289 -15.04 -21.24 9.59
N GLY A 290 -14.22 -20.23 9.29
CA GLY A 290 -12.97 -20.37 8.53
C GLY A 290 -13.16 -20.76 7.06
N LYS A 291 -14.32 -20.48 6.50
CA LYS A 291 -14.70 -20.78 5.11
C LYS A 291 -14.48 -19.60 4.15
N ALA A 292 -14.21 -18.40 4.68
CA ALA A 292 -13.95 -17.24 3.87
C ALA A 292 -12.50 -17.26 3.35
N GLU A 293 -12.34 -17.58 2.07
CA GLU A 293 -11.03 -17.55 1.41
C GLU A 293 -10.65 -16.10 1.04
N VAL A 294 -11.63 -15.34 0.54
CA VAL A 294 -11.47 -13.94 0.16
C VAL A 294 -12.71 -13.17 0.58
N LEU A 295 -12.50 -12.04 1.25
CA LEU A 295 -13.51 -11.05 1.57
C LEU A 295 -13.25 -9.81 0.70
N LEU A 296 -14.21 -9.44 -0.12
CA LEU A 296 -14.16 -8.23 -0.94
C LEU A 296 -14.97 -7.13 -0.28
N LEU A 297 -14.34 -5.99 -0.12
CA LEU A 297 -14.94 -4.79 0.45
C LEU A 297 -15.13 -3.75 -0.64
N GLU A 298 -16.29 -3.11 -0.64
CA GLU A 298 -16.51 -1.94 -1.48
C GLU A 298 -15.66 -0.77 -0.98
N ASP A 299 -15.18 0.07 -1.92
CA ASP A 299 -14.43 1.29 -1.56
C ASP A 299 -15.30 2.18 -0.66
N PRO A 300 -14.81 2.61 0.51
CA PRO A 300 -15.66 3.22 1.52
C PRO A 300 -16.27 4.53 1.05
N GLN A 301 -17.57 4.58 1.03
CA GLN A 301 -18.27 5.84 1.11
C GLN A 301 -18.36 6.20 2.60
N TRP A 302 -17.45 7.04 3.05
CA TRP A 302 -17.35 7.50 4.44
C TRP A 302 -18.62 8.27 4.84
N THR A 303 -19.65 7.57 5.27
CA THR A 303 -20.88 8.15 5.79
C THR A 303 -21.05 7.79 7.26
N THR A 304 -21.47 8.77 8.04
CA THR A 304 -21.64 8.70 9.50
C THR A 304 -22.76 7.77 10.00
N GLU A 305 -23.50 7.10 9.12
CA GLU A 305 -24.73 6.38 9.46
C GLU A 305 -24.57 4.88 9.78
N VAL A 306 -23.35 4.37 10.05
CA VAL A 306 -23.11 2.94 9.85
C VAL A 306 -22.52 2.18 11.08
N GLU A 307 -22.66 2.68 12.33
CA GLU A 307 -22.04 2.03 13.51
C GLU A 307 -22.35 0.52 13.68
N ALA A 308 -23.60 0.10 13.52
CA ALA A 308 -23.94 -1.32 13.71
C ALA A 308 -23.50 -2.23 12.56
N LYS A 309 -23.49 -1.73 11.31
CA LYS A 309 -22.97 -2.47 10.15
C LYS A 309 -21.44 -2.59 10.23
N PHE A 310 -20.76 -1.54 10.73
CA PHE A 310 -19.31 -1.55 10.87
C PHE A 310 -18.82 -2.59 11.86
N THR A 311 -19.46 -2.75 13.02
CA THR A 311 -19.06 -3.77 13.98
C THR A 311 -19.07 -5.17 13.37
N ARG A 312 -20.10 -5.51 12.60
CA ARG A 312 -20.20 -6.81 11.90
C ARG A 312 -19.17 -6.94 10.80
N LEU A 313 -18.93 -5.88 10.04
CA LEU A 313 -17.92 -5.86 8.99
C LEU A 313 -16.51 -6.04 9.57
N HIS A 314 -16.20 -5.34 10.66
CA HIS A 314 -14.92 -5.50 11.37
C HIS A 314 -14.74 -6.93 11.88
N THR A 315 -15.81 -7.53 12.43
CA THR A 315 -15.78 -8.94 12.83
C THR A 315 -15.48 -9.85 11.64
N ALA A 316 -16.15 -9.66 10.51
CA ALA A 316 -15.89 -10.45 9.30
C ALA A 316 -14.45 -10.32 8.82
N ILE A 317 -13.91 -9.10 8.80
CA ILE A 317 -12.52 -8.82 8.42
C ILE A 317 -11.54 -9.52 9.37
N ALA A 318 -11.68 -9.30 10.68
CA ALA A 318 -10.79 -9.86 11.70
C ALA A 318 -10.80 -11.39 11.67
N GLU A 319 -11.97 -12.01 11.59
CA GLU A 319 -12.11 -13.47 11.51
C GLU A 319 -11.55 -14.03 10.21
N THR A 320 -11.74 -13.35 9.07
CA THR A 320 -11.17 -13.78 7.79
C THR A 320 -9.64 -13.77 7.85
N LEU A 321 -9.03 -12.67 8.33
CA LEU A 321 -7.59 -12.54 8.44
C LEU A 321 -6.98 -13.54 9.42
N SER A 322 -7.56 -13.68 10.62
CA SER A 322 -7.06 -14.59 11.66
C SER A 322 -7.04 -16.06 11.23
N ARG A 323 -7.91 -16.44 10.29
CA ARG A 323 -8.01 -17.79 9.74
C ARG A 323 -7.25 -17.97 8.42
N GLY A 324 -6.43 -17.01 8.02
CA GLY A 324 -5.57 -17.08 6.83
C GLY A 324 -6.27 -16.74 5.52
N GLY A 325 -7.50 -16.23 5.56
CA GLY A 325 -8.17 -15.65 4.41
C GLY A 325 -7.56 -14.30 4.00
N ARG A 326 -8.04 -13.74 2.89
CA ARG A 326 -7.58 -12.46 2.33
C ARG A 326 -8.73 -11.43 2.36
N VAL A 327 -8.37 -10.19 2.58
CA VAL A 327 -9.29 -9.04 2.52
C VAL A 327 -8.77 -8.03 1.52
#